data_ca241e0c02cb0240811f53035ea92451
#
_entry.id   ca241e0c02cb0240811f53035ea92451
#
_cell.length_a   1.000
_cell.length_b   1.000
_cell.length_c   1.000
_cell.angle_alpha   90.00
_cell.angle_beta   90.00
_cell.angle_gamma   90.00
#
_symmetry.space_group_name_H-M   'P 1'
#
loop_
_entity.id
_entity.type
_entity.pdbx_description
1 polymer ?
#
loop_
_entity_poly.entity_id
_entity_poly.type
_entity_poly.pdbx_seq_one_letter_code
_entity_poly.pdbx_strand_id
1 'polypeptide(L)'
;MAKYTNHCGELRRRAGVAIILVFTLLSIARAADIPPATDASKSSIDSTTVVAARDRATLERNVRTFVNAIAVKPGDESLARWQPQIPLCPLVAGMPNGDGEYVLSRISKIASAAGAPLAPAHCKGNFYIVVTSDPEGVIKAWMKRDVRMFGDETDQGGTKIREFSAARPVRVWYNTDFYELDGTPLGNNAGNNADGRTNLSARATKIEINSYRALSSVIAIVDARRMKDVSFGQVAAYVGMVGLAQIRPEADVAEAPSILNLFAGARQAPPGLTAWDQAFLKALYGTRITDRGQLAEIKTAMVQDVAP
;
A
#
# COMPACT_ATOMS: atom_id res chain seq x y z
N MET A 1 7.80 25.04 -33.42
CA MET A 1 8.09 24.21 -34.62
C MET A 1 9.47 23.63 -34.44
N ALA A 2 9.60 22.37 -34.14
CA ALA A 2 10.81 21.57 -34.32
C ALA A 2 10.36 20.09 -34.41
N LYS A 3 10.50 19.56 -35.65
CA LYS A 3 10.27 18.16 -35.99
C LYS A 3 11.50 17.35 -35.55
N TYR A 4 11.31 16.20 -34.93
CA TYR A 4 12.32 15.17 -34.84
C TYR A 4 11.82 13.89 -35.51
N THR A 5 12.57 13.52 -36.54
CA THR A 5 12.37 12.37 -37.41
C THR A 5 12.98 11.11 -36.78
N ASN A 6 12.27 10.02 -36.94
CA ASN A 6 12.70 8.65 -36.64
C ASN A 6 13.88 8.22 -37.54
N HIS A 7 14.83 7.50 -36.94
CA HIS A 7 15.74 6.63 -37.71
C HIS A 7 15.66 5.20 -37.15
N CYS A 8 15.11 4.36 -38.01
CA CYS A 8 15.11 2.91 -37.92
C CYS A 8 16.43 2.38 -38.52
N GLY A 9 17.16 1.58 -37.79
CA GLY A 9 18.40 0.91 -38.22
C GLY A 9 18.29 -0.59 -38.04
N GLU A 10 18.03 -1.27 -39.17
CA GLU A 10 18.15 -2.73 -39.31
C GLU A 10 19.61 -3.17 -39.18
N LEU A 11 19.87 -4.24 -38.47
CA LEU A 11 21.12 -5.01 -38.59
C LEU A 11 20.84 -6.50 -38.77
N ARG A 12 21.39 -6.98 -39.87
CA ARG A 12 21.23 -8.28 -40.51
C ARG A 12 21.87 -9.42 -39.75
N ARG A 13 21.20 -10.58 -39.92
CA ARG A 13 21.64 -11.96 -39.63
C ARG A 13 22.99 -12.31 -40.27
N ARG A 14 23.81 -13.09 -39.54
CA ARG A 14 24.75 -14.04 -40.16
C ARG A 14 24.67 -15.38 -39.44
N ALA A 15 24.34 -16.40 -40.22
CA ALA A 15 24.39 -17.79 -39.87
C ALA A 15 25.84 -18.30 -39.91
N GLY A 16 26.24 -19.04 -38.92
CA GLY A 16 27.51 -19.81 -38.91
C GLY A 16 27.19 -21.28 -38.62
N VAL A 17 27.43 -22.10 -39.63
CA VAL A 17 27.35 -23.57 -39.60
C VAL A 17 28.65 -24.08 -38.98
N ALA A 18 28.57 -24.89 -37.93
CA ALA A 18 29.70 -25.65 -37.41
C ALA A 18 29.39 -27.15 -37.47
N ILE A 19 30.21 -27.83 -38.27
CA ILE A 19 30.23 -29.29 -38.49
C ILE A 19 30.91 -29.93 -37.27
N ILE A 20 30.26 -30.91 -36.64
CA ILE A 20 30.84 -31.73 -35.57
C ILE A 20 31.02 -33.15 -36.08
N LEU A 21 32.28 -33.56 -36.10
CA LEU A 21 32.75 -34.93 -36.36
C LEU A 21 32.37 -35.90 -35.25
N VAL A 22 31.77 -37.00 -35.64
CA VAL A 22 31.43 -38.12 -34.76
C VAL A 22 32.65 -39.02 -34.60
N PHE A 23 33.13 -39.21 -33.39
CA PHE A 23 34.07 -40.29 -33.00
C PHE A 23 33.31 -41.34 -32.20
N THR A 24 33.09 -42.51 -32.78
CA THR A 24 32.57 -43.69 -32.11
C THR A 24 33.74 -44.45 -31.44
N LEU A 25 33.71 -44.53 -30.13
CA LEU A 25 34.54 -45.44 -29.34
C LEU A 25 33.61 -46.47 -28.67
N LEU A 26 33.75 -47.73 -29.13
CA LEU A 26 33.15 -48.88 -28.48
C LEU A 26 33.92 -49.13 -27.17
N SER A 27 33.26 -48.97 -26.03
CA SER A 27 33.76 -49.46 -24.75
C SER A 27 32.84 -50.56 -24.23
N ILE A 28 33.41 -51.73 -24.08
CA ILE A 28 32.75 -52.91 -23.50
C ILE A 28 32.57 -52.67 -22.01
N ALA A 29 31.35 -52.47 -21.54
CA ALA A 29 31.06 -52.32 -20.12
C ALA A 29 30.81 -53.69 -19.48
N ARG A 30 31.63 -54.01 -18.52
CA ARG A 30 31.48 -55.11 -17.58
C ARG A 30 30.27 -54.84 -16.68
N ALA A 31 29.34 -55.77 -16.60
CA ALA A 31 28.26 -55.72 -15.63
C ALA A 31 28.83 -55.82 -14.21
N ALA A 32 28.72 -54.77 -13.46
CA ALA A 32 28.95 -54.77 -12.01
C ALA A 32 27.55 -54.88 -11.35
N ASP A 33 27.41 -55.84 -10.44
CA ASP A 33 26.24 -56.00 -9.59
C ASP A 33 25.90 -54.70 -8.85
N ILE A 34 24.71 -54.17 -9.12
CA ILE A 34 24.14 -53.04 -8.41
C ILE A 34 23.39 -53.61 -7.20
N PRO A 35 23.83 -53.27 -5.96
CA PRO A 35 23.02 -53.57 -4.78
C PRO A 35 21.69 -52.79 -4.85
N PRO A 36 20.58 -53.32 -4.29
CA PRO A 36 19.31 -52.63 -4.36
C PRO A 36 19.38 -51.27 -3.68
N ALA A 37 18.99 -50.24 -4.41
CA ALA A 37 18.89 -48.86 -3.92
C ALA A 37 17.86 -48.78 -2.80
N THR A 38 18.34 -48.79 -1.56
CA THR A 38 17.54 -48.62 -0.36
C THR A 38 17.08 -47.14 -0.25
N ASP A 39 15.81 -46.95 -0.15
CA ASP A 39 14.96 -45.87 0.43
C ASP A 39 15.54 -44.50 0.88
N ALA A 40 16.68 -44.04 0.37
CA ALA A 40 17.19 -42.69 0.71
C ALA A 40 16.43 -41.54 0.02
N SER A 41 15.63 -41.85 -1.03
CA SER A 41 14.91 -40.83 -1.82
C SER A 41 13.65 -40.30 -1.15
N LYS A 42 12.97 -41.11 -0.32
CA LYS A 42 11.72 -40.69 0.38
C LYS A 42 11.98 -39.74 1.56
N SER A 43 13.08 -39.95 2.29
CA SER A 43 13.40 -39.14 3.48
C SER A 43 13.81 -37.69 3.13
N SER A 44 14.44 -37.47 1.97
CA SER A 44 14.85 -36.12 1.55
C SER A 44 13.66 -35.27 1.06
N ILE A 45 12.68 -35.91 0.39
CA ILE A 45 11.48 -35.24 -0.11
C ILE A 45 10.59 -34.81 1.08
N ASP A 46 10.41 -35.69 2.07
CA ASP A 46 9.60 -35.40 3.26
C ASP A 46 10.20 -34.26 4.11
N SER A 47 11.53 -34.25 4.30
CA SER A 47 12.19 -33.19 5.05
C SER A 47 12.10 -31.82 4.34
N THR A 48 12.29 -31.75 3.03
CA THR A 48 12.17 -30.52 2.24
C THR A 48 10.74 -30.00 2.27
N THR A 49 9.74 -30.87 2.14
CA THR A 49 8.33 -30.51 2.19
C THR A 49 7.94 -29.97 3.57
N VAL A 50 8.45 -30.58 4.66
CA VAL A 50 8.20 -30.13 6.04
C VAL A 50 8.86 -28.76 6.31
N VAL A 51 10.07 -28.50 5.82
CA VAL A 51 10.74 -27.20 5.95
C VAL A 51 9.95 -26.12 5.20
N ALA A 52 9.63 -26.34 3.95
CA ALA A 52 8.83 -25.40 3.15
C ALA A 52 7.47 -25.09 3.78
N ALA A 53 6.79 -26.10 4.35
CA ALA A 53 5.53 -25.89 5.07
C ALA A 53 5.69 -25.06 6.34
N ARG A 54 6.78 -25.24 7.09
CA ARG A 54 7.10 -24.43 8.28
C ARG A 54 7.43 -22.98 7.91
N ASP A 55 8.19 -22.78 6.86
CA ASP A 55 8.55 -21.43 6.37
C ASP A 55 7.31 -20.68 5.90
N ARG A 56 6.41 -21.35 5.18
CA ARG A 56 5.12 -20.80 4.76
C ARG A 56 4.24 -20.43 5.96
N ALA A 57 4.10 -21.30 6.94
CA ALA A 57 3.31 -21.02 8.13
C ALA A 57 3.88 -19.85 8.95
N THR A 58 5.19 -19.67 8.94
CA THR A 58 5.87 -18.53 9.58
C THR A 58 5.58 -17.25 8.80
N LEU A 59 5.67 -17.26 7.47
CA LEU A 59 5.32 -16.13 6.61
C LEU A 59 3.86 -15.71 6.82
N GLU A 60 2.93 -16.66 6.83
CA GLU A 60 1.50 -16.40 7.07
C GLU A 60 1.25 -15.74 8.44
N ARG A 61 1.93 -16.18 9.49
CA ARG A 61 1.85 -15.52 10.81
C ARG A 61 2.38 -14.10 10.78
N ASN A 62 3.54 -13.88 10.16
CA ASN A 62 4.17 -12.56 10.08
C ASN A 62 3.32 -11.58 9.27
N VAL A 63 2.79 -12.00 8.12
CA VAL A 63 1.86 -11.20 7.31
C VAL A 63 0.60 -10.86 8.11
N ARG A 64 0.03 -11.83 8.82
CA ARG A 64 -1.14 -11.60 9.69
C ARG A 64 -0.84 -10.57 10.78
N THR A 65 0.30 -10.69 11.45
CA THR A 65 0.74 -9.74 12.48
C THR A 65 0.89 -8.34 11.90
N PHE A 66 1.56 -8.20 10.76
CA PHE A 66 1.75 -6.92 10.07
C PHE A 66 0.41 -6.27 9.70
N VAL A 67 -0.45 -6.97 8.96
CA VAL A 67 -1.74 -6.41 8.52
C VAL A 67 -2.63 -6.04 9.71
N ASN A 68 -2.67 -6.86 10.77
CA ASN A 68 -3.43 -6.55 11.97
C ASN A 68 -2.84 -5.35 12.73
N ALA A 69 -1.51 -5.19 12.73
CA ALA A 69 -0.86 -4.06 13.39
C ALA A 69 -1.23 -2.73 12.75
N ILE A 70 -1.29 -2.67 11.42
CA ILE A 70 -1.58 -1.43 10.68
C ILE A 70 -3.08 -1.14 10.51
N ALA A 71 -3.96 -2.10 10.73
CA ALA A 71 -5.42 -1.90 10.65
C ALA A 71 -5.92 -0.88 11.69
N VAL A 72 -6.76 0.07 11.25
CA VAL A 72 -7.15 1.25 12.05
C VAL A 72 -7.96 0.88 13.29
N LYS A 73 -8.81 -0.15 13.20
CA LYS A 73 -9.60 -0.63 14.34
C LYS A 73 -9.51 -2.15 14.47
N PRO A 74 -9.30 -2.67 15.69
CA PRO A 74 -9.52 -4.07 15.94
C PRO A 74 -11.01 -4.39 15.67
N GLY A 75 -11.27 -5.25 14.69
CA GLY A 75 -12.63 -5.65 14.33
C GLY A 75 -13.22 -4.95 13.10
N ASP A 76 -12.64 -3.86 12.60
CA ASP A 76 -12.92 -3.41 11.24
C ASP A 76 -12.31 -4.43 10.27
N GLU A 77 -13.16 -5.08 9.48
CA GLU A 77 -12.72 -6.07 8.49
C GLU A 77 -12.29 -5.44 7.18
N SER A 78 -12.36 -4.09 7.08
CA SER A 78 -11.99 -3.31 5.88
C SER A 78 -11.18 -2.07 6.19
N LEU A 79 -10.38 -1.67 5.20
CA LEU A 79 -9.62 -0.43 5.19
C LEU A 79 -10.19 0.49 4.11
N ALA A 80 -10.42 1.76 4.45
CA ALA A 80 -10.78 2.75 3.44
C ALA A 80 -9.60 2.98 2.48
N ARG A 81 -9.93 3.08 1.19
CA ARG A 81 -9.00 3.33 0.09
C ARG A 81 -9.61 4.27 -0.93
N TRP A 82 -8.80 4.80 -1.84
CA TRP A 82 -9.30 5.59 -2.96
C TRP A 82 -10.14 4.73 -3.92
N GLN A 83 -11.17 5.33 -4.49
CA GLN A 83 -12.11 4.68 -5.39
C GLN A 83 -12.20 5.45 -6.73
N PRO A 84 -12.61 4.81 -7.83
CA PRO A 84 -12.75 5.47 -9.13
C PRO A 84 -13.65 6.70 -9.11
N GLN A 85 -14.65 6.75 -8.23
CA GLN A 85 -15.56 7.88 -8.05
C GLN A 85 -14.88 9.07 -7.36
N ILE A 86 -13.86 8.80 -6.55
CA ILE A 86 -13.02 9.80 -5.87
C ILE A 86 -11.56 9.44 -6.10
N PRO A 87 -11.05 9.66 -7.33
CA PRO A 87 -9.68 9.31 -7.65
C PRO A 87 -8.71 10.21 -6.90
N LEU A 88 -7.56 9.64 -6.55
CA LEU A 88 -6.47 10.32 -5.86
C LEU A 88 -5.93 11.50 -6.66
N CYS A 89 -5.91 12.68 -6.05
CA CYS A 89 -5.28 13.90 -6.57
C CYS A 89 -4.27 14.45 -5.53
N PRO A 90 -2.98 14.06 -5.58
CA PRO A 90 -2.00 14.50 -4.60
C PRO A 90 -1.56 15.95 -4.86
N LEU A 91 -1.38 16.72 -3.78
CA LEU A 91 -0.88 18.09 -3.79
C LEU A 91 0.19 18.23 -2.71
N VAL A 92 1.34 18.79 -3.09
CA VAL A 92 2.45 19.07 -2.16
C VAL A 92 2.59 20.56 -1.95
N ALA A 93 2.83 20.97 -0.71
CA ALA A 93 3.13 22.33 -0.32
C ALA A 93 4.30 22.38 0.68
N GLY A 94 5.02 23.53 0.74
CA GLY A 94 6.11 23.74 1.69
C GLY A 94 7.46 23.17 1.25
N MET A 95 7.61 22.84 -0.04
CA MET A 95 8.85 22.40 -0.66
C MET A 95 9.20 23.27 -1.88
N PRO A 96 10.49 23.37 -2.29
CA PRO A 96 10.86 23.89 -3.61
C PRO A 96 10.13 23.12 -4.73
N ASN A 97 9.79 23.79 -5.83
CA ASN A 97 8.97 23.21 -6.90
C ASN A 97 9.54 21.88 -7.42
N GLY A 98 10.83 21.79 -7.72
CA GLY A 98 11.45 20.56 -8.24
C GLY A 98 11.37 19.38 -7.26
N ASP A 99 11.55 19.64 -5.96
CA ASP A 99 11.44 18.61 -4.93
C ASP A 99 9.99 18.16 -4.76
N GLY A 100 9.05 19.12 -4.78
CA GLY A 100 7.62 18.84 -4.73
C GLY A 100 7.16 18.00 -5.92
N GLU A 101 7.58 18.33 -7.13
CA GLU A 101 7.28 17.55 -8.35
C GLU A 101 7.88 16.15 -8.29
N TYR A 102 9.11 16.01 -7.76
CA TYR A 102 9.71 14.70 -7.54
C TYR A 102 8.87 13.84 -6.60
N VAL A 103 8.46 14.39 -5.45
CA VAL A 103 7.62 13.68 -4.46
C VAL A 103 6.28 13.28 -5.09
N LEU A 104 5.60 14.20 -5.79
CA LEU A 104 4.34 13.92 -6.49
C LEU A 104 4.49 12.81 -7.54
N SER A 105 5.55 12.87 -8.36
CA SER A 105 5.84 11.84 -9.35
C SER A 105 6.05 10.46 -8.71
N ARG A 106 6.76 10.40 -7.59
CA ARG A 106 7.00 9.15 -6.86
C ARG A 106 5.71 8.58 -6.29
N ILE A 107 4.88 9.42 -5.66
CA ILE A 107 3.58 9.01 -5.10
C ILE A 107 2.64 8.52 -6.20
N SER A 108 2.59 9.22 -7.34
CA SER A 108 1.77 8.80 -8.49
C SER A 108 2.22 7.45 -9.05
N LYS A 109 3.54 7.20 -9.12
CA LYS A 109 4.07 5.88 -9.52
C LYS A 109 3.69 4.78 -8.54
N ILE A 110 3.77 5.04 -7.23
CA ILE A 110 3.36 4.10 -6.19
C ILE A 110 1.87 3.78 -6.32
N ALA A 111 1.03 4.81 -6.45
CA ALA A 111 -0.41 4.66 -6.62
C ALA A 111 -0.76 3.84 -7.86
N SER A 112 -0.15 4.15 -9.00
CA SER A 112 -0.33 3.42 -10.25
C SER A 112 0.10 1.96 -10.13
N ALA A 113 1.26 1.67 -9.51
CA ALA A 113 1.75 0.31 -9.29
C ALA A 113 0.84 -0.50 -8.35
N ALA A 114 0.20 0.14 -7.39
CA ALA A 114 -0.77 -0.46 -6.49
C ALA A 114 -2.14 -0.69 -7.15
N GLY A 115 -2.43 -0.07 -8.30
CA GLY A 115 -3.75 -0.07 -8.92
C GLY A 115 -4.73 0.95 -8.31
N ALA A 116 -4.22 1.94 -7.56
CA ALA A 116 -5.04 3.02 -7.03
C ALA A 116 -5.52 3.95 -8.15
N PRO A 117 -6.79 4.38 -8.16
CA PRO A 117 -7.30 5.29 -9.17
C PRO A 117 -6.67 6.69 -9.01
N LEU A 118 -6.02 7.17 -10.06
CA LEU A 118 -5.43 8.50 -10.15
C LEU A 118 -6.34 9.45 -10.92
N ALA A 119 -6.50 10.65 -10.40
CA ALA A 119 -7.20 11.71 -11.10
C ALA A 119 -6.37 12.26 -12.28
N PRO A 120 -7.00 12.83 -13.31
CA PRO A 120 -6.30 13.46 -14.42
C PRO A 120 -5.48 14.68 -13.97
N ALA A 121 -4.61 15.17 -14.84
CA ALA A 121 -3.86 16.40 -14.57
C ALA A 121 -4.80 17.58 -14.29
N HIS A 122 -4.34 18.50 -13.46
CA HIS A 122 -5.10 19.69 -13.02
C HIS A 122 -6.37 19.37 -12.21
N CYS A 123 -6.41 18.22 -11.56
CA CYS A 123 -7.47 17.83 -10.65
C CYS A 123 -7.52 18.72 -9.39
N LYS A 124 -8.66 18.70 -8.71
CA LYS A 124 -8.79 19.32 -7.38
C LYS A 124 -8.13 18.43 -6.34
N GLY A 125 -7.11 18.94 -5.65
CA GLY A 125 -6.39 18.20 -4.62
C GLY A 125 -7.30 17.62 -3.53
N ASN A 126 -7.08 16.35 -3.20
CA ASN A 126 -7.74 15.65 -2.10
C ASN A 126 -6.75 14.86 -1.23
N PHE A 127 -5.48 14.75 -1.63
CA PHE A 127 -4.40 14.27 -0.79
C PHE A 127 -3.38 15.39 -0.60
N TYR A 128 -3.44 16.03 0.55
CA TYR A 128 -2.63 17.20 0.91
C TYR A 128 -1.38 16.75 1.66
N ILE A 129 -0.21 17.06 1.12
CA ILE A 129 1.10 16.78 1.70
C ILE A 129 1.74 18.13 2.02
N VAL A 130 1.91 18.42 3.30
CA VAL A 130 2.47 19.69 3.76
C VAL A 130 3.77 19.45 4.50
N VAL A 131 4.86 19.97 3.97
CA VAL A 131 6.18 19.93 4.63
C VAL A 131 6.41 21.25 5.33
N THR A 132 6.61 21.22 6.65
CA THR A 132 6.73 22.43 7.44
C THR A 132 7.62 22.20 8.68
N SER A 133 8.28 23.26 9.13
CA SER A 133 8.98 23.27 10.42
C SER A 133 8.07 23.62 11.61
N ASP A 134 6.79 23.98 11.34
CA ASP A 134 5.80 24.28 12.37
C ASP A 134 4.47 23.54 12.10
N PRO A 135 4.44 22.22 12.29
CA PRO A 135 3.22 21.42 12.10
C PRO A 135 2.06 21.84 13.00
N GLU A 136 2.36 22.22 14.24
CA GLU A 136 1.37 22.64 15.24
C GLU A 136 0.68 23.93 14.80
N GLY A 137 1.45 24.91 14.31
CA GLY A 137 0.94 26.17 13.78
C GLY A 137 0.04 25.97 12.56
N VAL A 138 0.42 25.05 11.65
CA VAL A 138 -0.41 24.69 10.47
C VAL A 138 -1.73 24.08 10.91
N ILE A 139 -1.73 23.10 11.80
CA ILE A 139 -2.97 22.45 12.30
C ILE A 139 -3.87 23.50 12.96
N LYS A 140 -3.32 24.33 13.86
CA LYS A 140 -4.06 25.38 14.56
C LYS A 140 -4.68 26.41 13.58
N ALA A 141 -3.91 26.82 12.57
CA ALA A 141 -4.37 27.76 11.55
C ALA A 141 -5.52 27.17 10.72
N TRP A 142 -5.42 25.90 10.34
CA TRP A 142 -6.47 25.23 9.57
C TRP A 142 -7.73 24.99 10.38
N MET A 143 -7.61 24.54 11.63
CA MET A 143 -8.75 24.42 12.52
C MET A 143 -9.50 25.74 12.73
N LYS A 144 -8.76 26.88 12.80
CA LYS A 144 -9.36 28.21 12.91
C LYS A 144 -10.05 28.67 11.60
N ARG A 145 -9.46 28.34 10.45
CA ARG A 145 -9.91 28.80 9.13
C ARG A 145 -11.06 27.98 8.58
N ASP A 146 -10.95 26.68 8.62
CA ASP A 146 -11.94 25.76 8.06
C ASP A 146 -11.85 24.39 8.75
N VAL A 147 -12.58 24.24 9.85
CA VAL A 147 -12.63 22.99 10.61
C VAL A 147 -13.17 21.83 9.77
N ARG A 148 -13.96 22.11 8.69
CA ARG A 148 -14.50 21.09 7.79
C ARG A 148 -13.44 20.34 7.00
N MET A 149 -12.18 20.86 6.92
CA MET A 149 -11.04 20.08 6.38
C MET A 149 -10.78 18.80 7.17
N PHE A 150 -11.21 18.75 8.43
CA PHE A 150 -11.11 17.56 9.29
C PHE A 150 -12.40 16.73 9.33
N GLY A 151 -13.31 16.95 8.35
CA GLY A 151 -14.59 16.25 8.22
C GLY A 151 -15.62 16.66 9.26
N ASP A 152 -16.83 16.07 9.10
CA ASP A 152 -17.94 16.25 10.04
C ASP A 152 -17.83 15.28 11.24
N GLU A 153 -16.85 14.42 11.25
CA GLU A 153 -16.57 13.57 12.43
C GLU A 153 -16.13 14.47 13.56
N THR A 154 -17.13 15.12 14.18
CA THR A 154 -16.93 15.79 15.47
C THR A 154 -16.37 14.75 16.41
N ASP A 155 -15.07 14.86 16.62
CA ASP A 155 -14.32 14.07 17.58
C ASP A 155 -14.99 14.26 18.96
N GLN A 156 -15.80 13.31 19.35
CA GLN A 156 -16.45 13.31 20.66
C GLN A 156 -15.36 13.34 21.74
N GLY A 157 -14.95 14.56 22.13
CA GLY A 157 -13.94 14.81 23.15
C GLY A 157 -12.57 15.24 22.66
N GLY A 158 -12.36 15.54 21.37
CA GLY A 158 -11.11 16.05 20.82
C GLY A 158 -9.95 15.03 20.79
N THR A 159 -10.23 13.72 20.87
CA THR A 159 -9.21 12.67 20.97
C THR A 159 -8.45 12.52 19.65
N LYS A 160 -9.16 12.44 18.52
CA LYS A 160 -8.52 12.32 17.19
C LYS A 160 -7.67 13.55 16.85
N ILE A 161 -8.15 14.75 17.16
CA ILE A 161 -7.37 15.99 16.96
C ILE A 161 -6.14 16.02 17.86
N ARG A 162 -6.23 15.56 19.11
CA ARG A 162 -5.05 15.45 19.99
C ARG A 162 -4.02 14.44 19.44
N GLU A 163 -4.48 13.30 18.97
CA GLU A 163 -3.63 12.27 18.34
C GLU A 163 -2.95 12.81 17.08
N PHE A 164 -3.71 13.49 16.21
CA PHE A 164 -3.17 14.13 15.01
C PHE A 164 -2.17 15.25 15.36
N SER A 165 -2.41 16.01 16.42
CA SER A 165 -1.52 17.08 16.88
C SER A 165 -0.29 16.57 17.64
N ALA A 166 -0.25 15.29 18.00
CA ALA A 166 0.90 14.72 18.71
C ALA A 166 2.19 14.86 17.90
N ALA A 167 3.30 15.14 18.59
CA ALA A 167 4.60 15.38 17.97
C ALA A 167 5.17 14.13 17.31
N ARG A 168 5.00 14.00 15.99
CA ARG A 168 5.45 12.89 15.15
C ARG A 168 6.17 13.39 13.91
N PRO A 169 7.08 12.58 13.29
CA PRO A 169 7.72 12.92 12.02
C PRO A 169 6.73 13.18 10.89
N VAL A 170 5.69 12.36 10.81
CA VAL A 170 4.57 12.52 9.86
C VAL A 170 3.27 12.35 10.64
N ARG A 171 2.37 13.31 10.49
CA ARG A 171 1.02 13.27 11.05
C ARG A 171 0.05 13.05 9.91
N VAL A 172 -0.92 12.15 10.10
CA VAL A 172 -1.90 11.83 9.04
C VAL A 172 -3.31 11.96 9.58
N TRP A 173 -4.15 12.67 8.83
CA TRP A 173 -5.58 12.75 9.05
C TRP A 173 -6.32 12.15 7.87
N TYR A 174 -7.31 11.30 8.14
CA TYR A 174 -8.13 10.66 7.13
C TYR A 174 -9.58 11.13 7.22
N ASN A 175 -10.11 11.64 6.12
CA ASN A 175 -11.54 11.81 5.93
C ASN A 175 -12.05 10.66 5.08
N THR A 176 -13.14 10.05 5.53
CA THR A 176 -13.76 8.91 4.85
C THR A 176 -15.26 9.13 4.74
N ASP A 177 -15.84 8.73 3.62
CA ASP A 177 -17.27 8.77 3.36
C ASP A 177 -17.79 7.37 3.02
N PHE A 178 -19.09 7.16 3.19
CA PHE A 178 -19.77 5.93 2.82
C PHE A 178 -20.39 6.03 1.44
N TYR A 179 -20.33 4.95 0.68
CA TYR A 179 -20.86 4.81 -0.66
C TYR A 179 -21.65 3.53 -0.79
N GLU A 180 -22.71 3.54 -1.62
CA GLU A 180 -23.37 2.32 -2.10
C GLU A 180 -22.43 1.55 -3.05
N LEU A 181 -22.72 0.27 -3.31
CA LEU A 181 -21.88 -0.56 -4.18
C LEU A 181 -21.78 -0.05 -5.63
N ASP A 182 -22.76 0.73 -6.08
CA ASP A 182 -22.76 1.40 -7.38
C ASP A 182 -21.93 2.70 -7.41
N GLY A 183 -21.37 3.09 -6.26
CA GLY A 183 -20.58 4.31 -6.09
C GLY A 183 -21.38 5.56 -5.76
N THR A 184 -22.69 5.45 -5.53
CA THR A 184 -23.52 6.57 -5.08
C THR A 184 -23.11 6.95 -3.65
N PRO A 185 -22.78 8.23 -3.36
CA PRO A 185 -22.50 8.66 -1.99
C PRO A 185 -23.73 8.41 -1.10
N LEU A 186 -23.51 7.70 0.00
CA LEU A 186 -24.48 7.61 1.10
C LEU A 186 -24.46 8.90 1.93
N GLY A 187 -24.14 9.99 1.24
CA GLY A 187 -23.93 11.27 1.86
C GLY A 187 -25.12 11.75 2.62
N ASN A 188 -24.93 12.83 3.35
CA ASN A 188 -25.83 13.72 4.09
C ASN A 188 -27.13 14.16 3.36
N ASN A 189 -27.53 13.43 2.33
CA ASN A 189 -28.89 13.32 1.82
C ASN A 189 -29.81 12.50 2.75
N ALA A 190 -29.38 12.27 3.99
CA ALA A 190 -30.33 12.24 5.09
C ALA A 190 -31.01 13.61 5.06
N GLY A 191 -31.82 13.81 4.03
CA GLY A 191 -32.70 14.93 3.93
C GLY A 191 -33.38 15.06 5.27
N ASN A 192 -33.18 16.17 5.94
CA ASN A 192 -33.98 16.76 7.00
C ASN A 192 -35.00 15.82 7.70
N ASN A 193 -34.61 14.62 8.04
CA ASN A 193 -35.30 13.83 9.01
C ASN A 193 -34.85 14.39 10.35
N ALA A 194 -35.78 15.03 11.06
CA ALA A 194 -35.58 15.72 12.33
C ALA A 194 -34.86 14.90 13.44
N ASP A 195 -34.53 13.67 13.18
CA ASP A 195 -34.00 12.70 14.12
C ASP A 195 -32.49 12.41 13.95
N GLY A 196 -31.78 13.03 12.98
CA GLY A 196 -30.34 12.84 12.79
C GLY A 196 -29.92 11.39 12.52
N ARG A 197 -30.86 10.50 12.19
CA ARG A 197 -30.58 9.12 11.82
C ARG A 197 -30.37 9.04 10.32
N THR A 198 -29.16 8.74 9.89
CA THR A 198 -28.90 8.26 8.55
C THR A 198 -29.77 7.03 8.33
N ASN A 199 -30.79 7.13 7.49
CA ASN A 199 -31.45 5.95 6.95
C ASN A 199 -30.45 5.24 6.03
N LEU A 200 -29.57 4.46 6.61
CA LEU A 200 -28.96 3.33 5.92
C LEU A 200 -30.15 2.58 5.35
N SER A 201 -30.26 2.55 4.02
CA SER A 201 -31.43 2.01 3.33
C SER A 201 -31.86 0.70 3.98
N ALA A 202 -33.15 0.57 4.27
CA ALA A 202 -33.74 -0.57 4.97
C ALA A 202 -33.54 -1.94 4.26
N ARG A 203 -32.67 -1.99 3.25
CA ARG A 203 -32.28 -3.16 2.48
C ARG A 203 -31.00 -3.86 2.98
N ALA A 204 -30.28 -3.30 3.95
CA ALA A 204 -29.14 -3.98 4.54
C ALA A 204 -29.64 -5.16 5.38
N THR A 205 -29.60 -6.35 4.81
CA THR A 205 -29.78 -7.59 5.58
C THR A 205 -28.46 -7.91 6.31
N LYS A 206 -28.51 -8.73 7.36
CA LYS A 206 -27.29 -9.20 8.05
C LYS A 206 -26.31 -9.94 7.12
N ILE A 207 -26.69 -10.22 5.89
CA ILE A 207 -25.97 -11.01 4.91
C ILE A 207 -25.43 -10.13 3.76
N GLU A 208 -26.11 -9.01 3.43
CA GLU A 208 -25.70 -8.11 2.36
C GLU A 208 -25.24 -6.77 2.92
N ILE A 209 -23.99 -6.45 2.67
CA ILE A 209 -23.43 -5.13 2.91
C ILE A 209 -23.61 -4.36 1.60
N ASN A 210 -24.50 -3.37 1.61
CA ASN A 210 -24.81 -2.55 0.44
C ASN A 210 -23.99 -1.26 0.39
N SER A 211 -23.00 -1.11 1.28
CA SER A 211 -22.17 0.09 1.37
C SER A 211 -20.72 -0.25 1.66
N TYR A 212 -19.84 0.66 1.29
CA TYR A 212 -18.41 0.59 1.62
C TYR A 212 -17.90 1.97 2.04
N ARG A 213 -16.80 2.00 2.76
CA ARG A 213 -16.12 3.22 3.18
C ARG A 213 -14.94 3.50 2.25
N ALA A 214 -14.87 4.74 1.72
CA ALA A 214 -13.78 5.20 0.87
C ALA A 214 -13.07 6.40 1.48
N LEU A 215 -11.81 6.64 1.09
CA LEU A 215 -11.11 7.87 1.38
C LEU A 215 -11.71 9.00 0.54
N SER A 216 -12.09 10.10 1.19
CA SER A 216 -12.55 11.33 0.52
C SER A 216 -11.47 12.40 0.50
N SER A 217 -10.69 12.51 1.57
CA SER A 217 -9.45 13.29 1.58
C SER A 217 -8.47 12.77 2.62
N VAL A 218 -7.18 13.03 2.38
CA VAL A 218 -6.10 12.71 3.32
C VAL A 218 -5.22 13.94 3.50
N ILE A 219 -4.82 14.21 4.74
CA ILE A 219 -3.86 15.27 5.08
C ILE A 219 -2.65 14.61 5.73
N ALA A 220 -1.48 14.77 5.12
CA ALA A 220 -0.20 14.35 5.68
C ALA A 220 0.66 15.59 5.97
N ILE A 221 1.01 15.82 7.23
CA ILE A 221 1.91 16.90 7.63
C ILE A 221 3.25 16.30 8.01
N VAL A 222 4.29 16.66 7.26
CA VAL A 222 5.67 16.23 7.44
C VAL A 222 6.43 17.30 8.24
N ASP A 223 6.94 16.92 9.40
CA ASP A 223 7.77 17.81 10.23
C ASP A 223 9.20 17.86 9.67
N ALA A 224 9.53 18.94 8.95
CA ALA A 224 10.84 19.13 8.32
C ALA A 224 12.01 19.03 9.32
N ARG A 225 11.80 19.39 10.60
CA ARG A 225 12.83 19.31 11.65
C ARG A 225 13.23 17.85 11.97
N ARG A 226 12.36 16.90 11.66
CA ARG A 226 12.54 15.47 11.93
C ARG A 226 12.96 14.67 10.70
N MET A 227 13.23 15.36 9.57
CA MET A 227 13.64 14.75 8.30
C MET A 227 15.15 14.73 8.09
N LYS A 228 15.95 14.97 9.14
CA LYS A 228 17.39 14.86 9.04
C LYS A 228 17.75 13.44 8.57
N ASP A 229 18.62 13.35 7.59
CA ASP A 229 19.10 12.09 6.99
C ASP A 229 18.02 11.23 6.30
N VAL A 230 16.83 11.80 6.06
CA VAL A 230 15.73 11.15 5.30
C VAL A 230 15.69 11.72 3.88
N SER A 231 15.80 10.87 2.88
CA SER A 231 15.71 11.29 1.47
C SER A 231 14.27 11.60 1.05
N PHE A 232 14.09 12.45 0.04
CA PHE A 232 12.77 12.72 -0.53
C PHE A 232 12.10 11.46 -1.11
N GLY A 233 12.91 10.48 -1.56
CA GLY A 233 12.40 9.16 -1.98
C GLY A 233 11.77 8.38 -0.85
N GLN A 234 12.40 8.39 0.34
CA GLN A 234 11.85 7.76 1.54
C GLN A 234 10.61 8.51 2.07
N VAL A 235 10.64 9.85 2.05
CA VAL A 235 9.44 10.65 2.39
C VAL A 235 8.28 10.31 1.46
N ALA A 236 8.51 10.28 0.15
CA ALA A 236 7.48 9.94 -0.83
C ALA A 236 6.94 8.50 -0.64
N ALA A 237 7.82 7.55 -0.32
CA ALA A 237 7.43 6.17 -0.04
C ALA A 237 6.58 6.05 1.23
N TYR A 238 7.02 6.68 2.33
CA TYR A 238 6.28 6.69 3.59
C TYR A 238 4.90 7.37 3.43
N VAL A 239 4.91 8.58 2.86
CA VAL A 239 3.68 9.37 2.63
C VAL A 239 2.76 8.65 1.64
N GLY A 240 3.32 8.01 0.60
CA GLY A 240 2.57 7.16 -0.32
C GLY A 240 1.89 5.99 0.39
N MET A 241 2.63 5.28 1.26
CA MET A 241 2.06 4.17 2.04
C MET A 241 0.88 4.60 2.90
N VAL A 242 1.05 5.67 3.69
CA VAL A 242 -0.01 6.16 4.60
C VAL A 242 -1.11 6.95 3.88
N GLY A 243 -0.85 7.50 2.68
CA GLY A 243 -1.84 8.25 1.92
C GLY A 243 -2.74 7.39 1.02
N LEU A 244 -2.30 6.18 0.68
CA LEU A 244 -3.05 5.27 -0.19
C LEU A 244 -4.00 4.35 0.57
N ALA A 245 -3.83 4.20 1.88
CA ALA A 245 -4.63 3.32 2.72
C ALA A 245 -4.90 3.98 4.06
N GLN A 246 -6.13 3.85 4.57
CA GLN A 246 -6.40 4.25 5.95
C GLN A 246 -5.79 3.22 6.90
N ILE A 247 -4.57 3.52 7.37
CA ILE A 247 -3.81 2.66 8.29
C ILE A 247 -3.39 3.44 9.53
N ARG A 248 -2.86 2.74 10.53
CA ARG A 248 -2.19 3.34 11.70
C ARG A 248 -0.72 3.56 11.37
N PRO A 249 -0.28 4.79 11.05
CA PRO A 249 1.11 5.05 10.70
C PRO A 249 2.08 4.86 11.88
N GLU A 250 1.57 4.90 13.11
CA GLU A 250 2.33 4.68 14.35
C GLU A 250 2.34 3.22 14.83
N ALA A 251 1.79 2.29 14.06
CA ALA A 251 1.78 0.88 14.43
C ALA A 251 3.21 0.35 14.59
N ASP A 252 3.43 -0.43 15.63
CA ASP A 252 4.68 -1.18 15.77
C ASP A 252 4.69 -2.34 14.76
N VAL A 253 5.52 -2.18 13.75
CA VAL A 253 5.74 -3.17 12.68
C VAL A 253 7.22 -3.58 12.61
N ALA A 254 7.95 -3.45 13.72
CA ALA A 254 9.40 -3.66 13.77
C ALA A 254 9.86 -5.02 13.22
N GLU A 255 9.02 -6.06 13.33
CA GLU A 255 9.33 -7.40 12.81
C GLU A 255 9.09 -7.56 11.30
N ALA A 256 8.38 -6.61 10.68
CA ALA A 256 8.10 -6.63 9.24
C ALA A 256 9.05 -5.68 8.48
N PRO A 257 9.56 -6.08 7.29
CA PRO A 257 10.30 -5.16 6.44
C PRO A 257 9.33 -4.17 5.79
N SER A 258 9.10 -3.01 6.41
CA SER A 258 8.17 -1.99 5.94
C SER A 258 8.76 -0.59 6.00
N ILE A 259 8.36 0.28 5.07
CA ILE A 259 8.71 1.71 5.10
C ILE A 259 8.17 2.41 6.36
N LEU A 260 7.16 1.85 7.01
CA LEU A 260 6.64 2.37 8.28
C LEU A 260 7.69 2.36 9.39
N ASN A 261 8.74 1.56 9.27
CA ASN A 261 9.91 1.56 10.17
C ASN A 261 10.88 2.74 9.92
N LEU A 262 10.61 3.62 8.95
CA LEU A 262 11.49 4.74 8.59
C LEU A 262 11.95 5.56 9.80
N PHE A 263 11.08 5.74 10.79
CA PHE A 263 11.34 6.54 11.98
C PHE A 263 11.49 5.73 13.28
N ALA A 264 11.54 4.40 13.19
CA ALA A 264 11.63 3.52 14.37
C ALA A 264 13.01 3.45 15.03
N GLY A 265 14.01 4.11 14.47
CA GLY A 265 15.31 4.44 15.09
C GLY A 265 16.34 3.33 15.28
N ALA A 266 15.98 2.06 15.31
CA ALA A 266 16.91 0.96 15.66
C ALA A 266 17.37 0.09 14.48
N ARG A 267 16.74 0.19 13.33
CA ARG A 267 17.06 -0.58 12.11
C ARG A 267 17.38 0.37 10.98
N GLN A 268 18.19 -0.10 10.04
CA GLN A 268 18.46 0.68 8.84
C GLN A 268 17.12 0.99 8.14
N ALA A 269 16.83 2.27 7.99
CA ALA A 269 15.61 2.74 7.36
C ALA A 269 15.53 2.22 5.91
N PRO A 270 14.39 1.66 5.47
CA PRO A 270 14.25 1.21 4.09
C PRO A 270 14.50 2.36 3.10
N PRO A 271 15.14 2.11 1.95
CA PRO A 271 15.41 3.14 0.94
C PRO A 271 14.15 3.61 0.20
N GLY A 272 13.03 2.92 0.37
CA GLY A 272 11.73 3.17 -0.25
C GLY A 272 10.72 2.11 0.17
N LEU A 273 9.62 1.99 -0.59
CA LEU A 273 8.66 0.90 -0.37
C LEU A 273 9.35 -0.45 -0.50
N THR A 274 9.13 -1.30 0.47
CA THR A 274 9.61 -2.68 0.47
C THR A 274 8.68 -3.58 -0.37
N ALA A 275 9.11 -4.82 -0.61
CA ALA A 275 8.23 -5.81 -1.25
C ALA A 275 6.93 -6.05 -0.45
N TRP A 276 7.00 -5.98 0.89
CA TRP A 276 5.84 -6.12 1.77
C TRP A 276 4.85 -4.96 1.63
N ASP A 277 5.36 -3.72 1.59
CA ASP A 277 4.52 -2.54 1.40
C ASP A 277 3.82 -2.58 0.04
N GLN A 278 4.57 -2.96 -1.01
CA GLN A 278 4.02 -3.10 -2.36
C GLN A 278 2.96 -4.20 -2.45
N ALA A 279 3.24 -5.37 -1.86
CA ALA A 279 2.29 -6.48 -1.80
C ALA A 279 1.02 -6.09 -1.04
N PHE A 280 1.16 -5.37 0.09
CA PHE A 280 0.02 -4.86 0.85
C PHE A 280 -0.84 -3.90 0.03
N LEU A 281 -0.24 -2.87 -0.58
CA LEU A 281 -0.97 -1.90 -1.37
C LEU A 281 -1.65 -2.55 -2.59
N LYS A 282 -0.93 -3.41 -3.31
CA LYS A 282 -1.47 -4.17 -4.45
C LYS A 282 -2.63 -5.08 -4.02
N ALA A 283 -2.49 -5.80 -2.91
CA ALA A 283 -3.55 -6.63 -2.35
C ALA A 283 -4.76 -5.77 -1.95
N LEU A 284 -4.55 -4.64 -1.27
CA LEU A 284 -5.63 -3.72 -0.88
C LEU A 284 -6.45 -3.27 -2.09
N TYR A 285 -5.80 -2.82 -3.18
CA TYR A 285 -6.50 -2.35 -4.38
C TYR A 285 -7.03 -3.48 -5.27
N GLY A 286 -6.50 -4.70 -5.13
CA GLY A 286 -6.97 -5.90 -5.84
C GLY A 286 -8.15 -6.62 -5.16
N THR A 287 -8.41 -6.37 -3.86
CA THR A 287 -9.52 -7.00 -3.14
C THR A 287 -10.87 -6.37 -3.50
N ARG A 288 -11.95 -7.10 -3.20
CA ARG A 288 -13.31 -6.59 -3.36
C ARG A 288 -13.56 -5.36 -2.47
N ILE A 289 -14.55 -4.56 -2.85
CA ILE A 289 -14.92 -3.33 -2.14
C ILE A 289 -15.66 -3.62 -0.83
N THR A 290 -16.31 -4.78 -0.72
CA THR A 290 -17.15 -5.15 0.42
C THR A 290 -16.35 -5.33 1.69
N ASP A 291 -16.86 -4.82 2.81
CA ASP A 291 -16.18 -4.76 4.10
C ASP A 291 -15.82 -6.13 4.69
N ARG A 292 -16.66 -7.15 4.46
CA ARG A 292 -16.42 -8.47 5.06
C ARG A 292 -15.31 -9.22 4.35
N GLY A 293 -14.32 -9.65 5.12
CA GLY A 293 -13.26 -10.51 4.65
C GLY A 293 -12.14 -9.79 3.90
N GLN A 294 -12.19 -8.48 3.68
CA GLN A 294 -11.15 -7.75 2.96
C GLN A 294 -9.76 -7.97 3.57
N LEU A 295 -9.63 -7.86 4.90
CA LEU A 295 -8.35 -8.09 5.58
C LEU A 295 -7.85 -9.53 5.42
N ALA A 296 -8.75 -10.52 5.34
CA ALA A 296 -8.38 -11.91 5.08
C ALA A 296 -7.89 -12.09 3.63
N GLU A 297 -8.57 -11.47 2.67
CA GLU A 297 -8.16 -11.47 1.25
C GLU A 297 -6.78 -10.79 1.09
N ILE A 298 -6.54 -9.65 1.73
CA ILE A 298 -5.24 -8.94 1.72
C ILE A 298 -4.13 -9.86 2.26
N LYS A 299 -4.34 -10.50 3.41
CA LYS A 299 -3.35 -11.41 4.01
C LYS A 299 -3.02 -12.57 3.08
N THR A 300 -4.02 -13.16 2.44
CA THR A 300 -3.84 -14.27 1.50
C THR A 300 -3.05 -13.82 0.27
N ALA A 301 -3.41 -12.68 -0.34
CA ALA A 301 -2.71 -12.14 -1.50
C ALA A 301 -1.26 -11.74 -1.17
N MET A 302 -1.02 -11.13 -0.01
CA MET A 302 0.33 -10.79 0.43
C MET A 302 1.22 -12.03 0.57
N VAL A 303 0.71 -13.11 1.17
CA VAL A 303 1.49 -14.37 1.29
C VAL A 303 1.88 -14.91 -0.07
N GLN A 304 1.01 -14.78 -1.07
CA GLN A 304 1.31 -15.21 -2.45
C GLN A 304 2.36 -14.33 -3.12
N ASP A 305 2.30 -13.00 -2.92
CA ASP A 305 3.19 -12.04 -3.57
C ASP A 305 4.60 -11.98 -2.93
N VAL A 306 4.73 -12.28 -1.62
CA VAL A 306 6.03 -12.21 -0.91
C VAL A 306 6.65 -13.58 -0.65
N ALA A 307 5.99 -14.67 -1.02
CA ALA A 307 6.58 -16.00 -0.99
C ALA A 307 7.77 -16.06 -1.96
N PRO A 308 8.90 -16.72 -1.57
CA PRO A 308 10.08 -16.85 -2.41
C PRO A 308 9.84 -17.70 -3.64
#